data_6425773737cd279d8bf3dbd22e524a81
#
_entry.id   6425773737cd279d8bf3dbd22e524a81
#
_cell.length_a   1.000
_cell.length_b   1.000
_cell.length_c   1.000
_cell.angle_alpha   90.00
_cell.angle_beta   90.00
_cell.angle_gamma   90.00
#
_symmetry.space_group_name_H-M   'P 1'
#
loop_
_entity.id
_entity.type
_entity.pdbx_description
1 polymer ?
#
loop_
_entity_poly.entity_id
_entity_poly.type
_entity_poly.pdbx_seq_one_letter_code
_entity_poly.pdbx_strand_id
1 'polypeptide(L)'
;SIRRQRQMCIRDRIEQVKAGAMGLKIHEDWGATPAVINHCLNVADEFDVQVAIHTDTLNEGGCVEDTLAAIGGRTIHTYHTEGAGGGHAPDIIRAAAAPNVLPSSTNPTMPYTVNTLDEHLDMLMVCHHLDKHIPEDVAFADSRIRPETIAAEDVLHDMGIFSMMSSDSQ
;
A
#
# COMPACT_ATOMS: atom_id res chain seq x y z
N SER A 1 22.11 -20.45 4.29
CA SER A 1 22.65 -19.38 3.46
C SER A 1 21.51 -18.59 2.82
N ILE A 2 21.70 -17.32 2.61
CA ILE A 2 20.72 -16.37 2.01
C ILE A 2 20.12 -16.90 0.68
N ARG A 3 20.88 -17.61 -0.12
CA ARG A 3 20.39 -18.26 -1.34
C ARG A 3 19.33 -19.34 -1.07
N ARG A 4 19.45 -20.11 0.00
CA ARG A 4 18.47 -21.14 0.37
C ARG A 4 17.16 -20.51 0.86
N GLN A 5 17.25 -19.44 1.65
CA GLN A 5 16.06 -18.71 2.10
C GLN A 5 15.29 -18.06 0.93
N ARG A 6 16.02 -17.46 -0.03
CA ARG A 6 15.38 -16.87 -1.23
C ARG A 6 14.67 -17.93 -2.10
N GLN A 7 15.26 -19.11 -2.26
CA GLN A 7 14.62 -20.21 -3.01
C GLN A 7 13.41 -20.80 -2.27
N MET A 8 13.46 -20.87 -0.93
CA MET A 8 12.30 -21.30 -0.12
C MET A 8 11.13 -20.33 -0.28
N CYS A 9 11.35 -19.03 -0.18
CA CYS A 9 10.28 -18.03 -0.30
C CYS A 9 9.56 -18.04 -1.66
N ILE A 10 10.26 -18.30 -2.76
CA ILE A 10 9.64 -18.42 -4.10
C ILE A 10 8.84 -19.72 -4.19
N ARG A 11 9.42 -20.82 -3.71
CA ARG A 11 8.77 -22.13 -3.72
C ARG A 11 7.49 -22.13 -2.90
N ASP A 12 7.51 -21.51 -1.72
CA ASP A 12 6.35 -21.40 -0.85
C ASP A 12 5.21 -20.63 -1.53
N ARG A 13 5.50 -19.54 -2.24
CA ARG A 13 4.49 -18.77 -2.99
C ARG A 13 3.87 -19.61 -4.12
N ILE A 14 4.69 -20.31 -4.87
CA ILE A 14 4.24 -21.22 -5.92
C ILE A 14 3.35 -22.34 -5.34
N GLU A 15 3.74 -22.91 -4.21
CA GLU A 15 2.95 -23.93 -3.53
C GLU A 15 1.60 -23.39 -3.05
N GLN A 16 1.55 -22.15 -2.52
CA GLN A 16 0.29 -21.51 -2.13
C GLN A 16 -0.63 -21.26 -3.33
N VAL A 17 -0.09 -20.76 -4.44
CA VAL A 17 -0.88 -20.57 -5.66
C VAL A 17 -1.39 -21.90 -6.18
N LYS A 18 -0.57 -22.95 -6.22
CA LYS A 18 -0.99 -24.31 -6.61
C LYS A 18 -2.03 -24.92 -5.65
N ALA A 19 -2.01 -24.50 -4.38
CA ALA A 19 -3.00 -24.91 -3.39
C ALA A 19 -4.32 -24.12 -3.47
N GLY A 20 -4.42 -23.14 -4.38
CA GLY A 20 -5.65 -22.39 -4.65
C GLY A 20 -5.64 -20.94 -4.19
N ALA A 21 -4.49 -20.37 -3.80
CA ALA A 21 -4.40 -18.94 -3.56
C ALA A 21 -4.62 -18.18 -4.87
N MET A 22 -5.53 -17.18 -4.84
CA MET A 22 -5.91 -16.39 -6.02
C MET A 22 -5.02 -15.18 -6.25
N GLY A 23 -4.05 -14.91 -5.37
CA GLY A 23 -3.15 -13.78 -5.44
C GLY A 23 -2.15 -13.76 -4.30
N LEU A 24 -1.25 -12.79 -4.36
CA LEU A 24 -0.20 -12.59 -3.36
C LEU A 24 -0.35 -11.19 -2.76
N LYS A 25 -0.25 -11.09 -1.44
CA LYS A 25 -0.23 -9.81 -0.71
C LYS A 25 1.17 -9.53 -0.17
N ILE A 26 1.66 -8.34 -0.45
CA ILE A 26 2.92 -7.82 0.10
C ILE A 26 2.56 -6.79 1.17
N HIS A 27 3.19 -6.92 2.34
CA HIS A 27 3.00 -6.02 3.46
C HIS A 27 4.33 -5.80 4.17
N GLU A 28 4.57 -4.61 4.71
CA GLU A 28 5.81 -4.24 5.38
C GLU A 28 6.13 -5.11 6.58
N ASP A 29 5.13 -5.51 7.37
CA ASP A 29 5.31 -6.38 8.53
C ASP A 29 6.02 -7.69 8.20
N TRP A 30 5.91 -8.14 6.95
CA TRP A 30 6.51 -9.36 6.45
C TRP A 30 7.69 -9.11 5.52
N GLY A 31 8.04 -7.82 5.32
CA GLY A 31 9.10 -7.34 4.45
C GLY A 31 8.64 -7.05 3.02
N ALA A 32 8.64 -5.77 2.66
CA ALA A 32 8.27 -5.25 1.34
C ALA A 32 9.49 -4.74 0.56
N THR A 33 10.60 -5.47 0.59
CA THR A 33 11.81 -5.08 -0.14
C THR A 33 11.64 -5.20 -1.65
N PRO A 34 12.42 -4.48 -2.47
CA PRO A 34 12.40 -4.61 -3.93
C PRO A 34 12.55 -6.05 -4.41
N ALA A 35 13.36 -6.85 -3.72
CA ALA A 35 13.52 -8.27 -4.04
C ALA A 35 12.23 -9.08 -3.80
N VAL A 36 11.49 -8.80 -2.73
CA VAL A 36 10.21 -9.45 -2.43
C VAL A 36 9.17 -9.05 -3.47
N ILE A 37 9.07 -7.76 -3.80
CA ILE A 37 8.17 -7.25 -4.84
C ILE A 37 8.43 -7.96 -6.17
N ASN A 38 9.68 -7.97 -6.61
CA ASN A 38 10.08 -8.63 -7.85
C ASN A 38 9.76 -10.15 -7.84
N HIS A 39 10.00 -10.84 -6.74
CA HIS A 39 9.70 -12.28 -6.65
C HIS A 39 8.20 -12.57 -6.68
N CYS A 40 7.38 -11.78 -5.99
CA CYS A 40 5.92 -11.94 -6.06
C CYS A 40 5.40 -11.72 -7.47
N LEU A 41 5.86 -10.67 -8.13
CA LEU A 41 5.45 -10.36 -9.49
C LEU A 41 5.91 -11.41 -10.50
N ASN A 42 7.10 -12.01 -10.34
CA ASN A 42 7.53 -13.10 -11.20
C ASN A 42 6.64 -14.34 -11.07
N VAL A 43 6.21 -14.68 -9.84
CA VAL A 43 5.27 -15.77 -9.62
C VAL A 43 3.89 -15.42 -10.21
N ALA A 44 3.47 -14.18 -10.04
CA ALA A 44 2.20 -13.72 -10.60
C ALA A 44 2.17 -13.78 -12.12
N ASP A 45 3.25 -13.38 -12.78
CA ASP A 45 3.39 -13.47 -14.24
C ASP A 45 3.36 -14.93 -14.73
N GLU A 46 3.96 -15.86 -13.96
CA GLU A 46 3.98 -17.29 -14.32
C GLU A 46 2.61 -17.97 -14.16
N PHE A 47 1.84 -17.59 -13.15
CA PHE A 47 0.57 -18.23 -12.79
C PHE A 47 -0.67 -17.41 -13.13
N ASP A 48 -0.52 -16.24 -13.71
CA ASP A 48 -1.60 -15.31 -14.03
C ASP A 48 -2.48 -15.00 -12.81
N VAL A 49 -1.84 -14.60 -11.70
CA VAL A 49 -2.52 -14.24 -10.46
C VAL A 49 -2.19 -12.80 -10.05
N GLN A 50 -3.06 -12.20 -9.26
CA GLN A 50 -2.90 -10.83 -8.79
C GLN A 50 -1.82 -10.70 -7.72
N VAL A 51 -1.11 -9.55 -7.74
CA VAL A 51 -0.32 -9.06 -6.60
C VAL A 51 -0.93 -7.79 -6.07
N ALA A 52 -1.07 -7.70 -4.76
CA ALA A 52 -1.44 -6.48 -4.06
C ALA A 52 -0.35 -6.10 -3.05
N ILE A 53 -0.06 -4.81 -2.93
CA ILE A 53 0.93 -4.29 -2.01
C ILE A 53 0.34 -3.21 -1.10
N HIS A 54 0.67 -3.28 0.17
CA HIS A 54 0.46 -2.20 1.11
C HIS A 54 1.55 -1.14 0.88
N THR A 55 1.20 0.08 0.56
CA THR A 55 2.13 1.07 0.01
C THR A 55 2.63 2.12 1.00
N ASP A 56 2.29 2.01 2.26
CA ASP A 56 2.68 2.97 3.29
C ASP A 56 4.15 2.86 3.72
N THR A 57 4.74 1.66 3.70
CA THR A 57 6.14 1.44 4.07
C THR A 57 6.86 0.56 3.04
N LEU A 58 6.93 1.03 1.81
CA LEU A 58 7.33 0.21 0.67
C LEU A 58 8.75 -0.33 0.73
N ASN A 59 9.67 0.46 1.26
CA ASN A 59 11.06 0.05 1.37
C ASN A 59 11.62 0.51 2.71
N GLU A 60 11.79 -0.40 3.61
CA GLU A 60 12.58 -0.14 4.81
C GLU A 60 14.01 0.29 4.42
N GLY A 61 14.20 1.59 4.18
CA GLY A 61 15.47 2.18 3.80
C GLY A 61 15.66 2.48 2.30
N GLY A 62 14.59 2.45 1.50
CA GLY A 62 14.60 2.86 0.10
C GLY A 62 13.72 4.07 -0.21
N CYS A 63 13.61 4.42 -1.48
CA CYS A 63 12.77 5.48 -2.00
C CYS A 63 11.65 4.91 -2.87
N VAL A 64 10.63 5.73 -3.18
CA VAL A 64 9.54 5.33 -4.07
C VAL A 64 10.04 4.85 -5.45
N GLU A 65 11.14 5.40 -5.91
CA GLU A 65 11.82 5.00 -7.14
C GLU A 65 12.25 3.53 -7.13
N ASP A 66 12.75 3.04 -6.01
CA ASP A 66 13.18 1.63 -5.87
C ASP A 66 12.00 0.68 -5.97
N THR A 67 10.87 1.09 -5.41
CA THR A 67 9.61 0.34 -5.51
C THR A 67 9.09 0.33 -6.95
N LEU A 68 9.03 1.49 -7.61
CA LEU A 68 8.58 1.59 -8.99
C LEU A 68 9.51 0.80 -9.94
N ALA A 69 10.82 0.83 -9.68
CA ALA A 69 11.80 0.03 -10.42
C ALA A 69 11.57 -1.49 -10.19
N ALA A 70 11.26 -1.90 -8.98
CA ALA A 70 10.96 -3.30 -8.67
C ALA A 70 9.64 -3.79 -9.31
N ILE A 71 8.64 -2.93 -9.42
CA ILE A 71 7.39 -3.19 -10.16
C ILE A 71 7.72 -3.38 -11.64
N GLY A 72 8.57 -2.53 -12.22
CA GLY A 72 9.09 -2.71 -13.56
C GLY A 72 8.03 -2.74 -14.66
N GLY A 73 6.95 -1.97 -14.51
CA GLY A 73 5.85 -1.91 -15.48
C GLY A 73 4.90 -3.12 -15.45
N ARG A 74 5.04 -4.03 -14.47
CA ARG A 74 4.12 -5.17 -14.28
C ARG A 74 2.85 -4.73 -13.56
N THR A 75 1.79 -5.51 -13.70
CA THR A 75 0.51 -5.21 -13.08
C THR A 75 0.55 -5.48 -11.58
N ILE A 76 0.17 -4.48 -10.78
CA ILE A 76 0.10 -4.56 -9.33
C ILE A 76 -1.02 -3.67 -8.79
N HIS A 77 -1.71 -4.13 -7.75
CA HIS A 77 -2.67 -3.33 -7.02
C HIS A 77 -1.98 -2.69 -5.82
N THR A 78 -2.00 -1.37 -5.73
CA THR A 78 -1.38 -0.61 -4.66
C THR A 78 -2.44 -0.02 -3.74
N TYR A 79 -2.44 -0.42 -2.46
CA TYR A 79 -3.28 0.18 -1.42
C TYR A 79 -2.61 1.44 -0.85
N HIS A 80 -3.37 2.37 -0.30
CA HIS A 80 -2.88 3.63 0.29
C HIS A 80 -2.04 4.47 -0.69
N THR A 81 -2.34 4.41 -1.96
CA THR A 81 -1.53 5.07 -2.99
C THR A 81 -1.56 6.59 -2.88
N GLU A 82 -2.60 7.15 -2.26
CA GLU A 82 -2.68 8.58 -1.92
C GLU A 82 -1.76 8.98 -0.76
N GLY A 83 -1.24 8.02 0.00
CA GLY A 83 -0.30 8.25 1.09
C GLY A 83 -0.92 8.27 2.50
N ALA A 84 -2.19 7.90 2.66
CA ALA A 84 -2.84 7.83 3.98
C ALA A 84 -2.19 6.80 4.91
N GLY A 85 -1.52 5.79 4.37
CA GLY A 85 -0.73 4.84 5.14
C GLY A 85 0.52 5.42 5.81
N GLY A 86 0.97 6.59 5.42
CA GLY A 86 2.14 7.28 6.00
C GLY A 86 3.40 7.08 5.17
N GLY A 87 4.10 6.00 5.28
CA GLY A 87 5.29 5.59 4.54
C GLY A 87 6.00 6.65 3.69
N HIS A 88 6.01 6.50 2.39
CA HIS A 88 6.58 7.45 1.43
C HIS A 88 5.63 8.60 1.03
N ALA A 89 4.68 8.96 1.89
CA ALA A 89 3.79 10.07 1.62
C ALA A 89 4.56 11.43 1.64
N PRO A 90 4.25 12.34 0.73
CA PRO A 90 3.23 12.24 -0.32
C PRO A 90 3.72 11.55 -1.61
N ASP A 91 4.99 11.21 -1.71
CA ASP A 91 5.64 10.78 -2.96
C ASP A 91 5.07 9.48 -3.53
N ILE A 92 4.47 8.63 -2.69
CA ILE A 92 3.88 7.37 -3.12
C ILE A 92 2.77 7.54 -4.16
N ILE A 93 2.10 8.68 -4.19
CA ILE A 93 1.07 9.00 -5.19
C ILE A 93 1.61 8.88 -6.63
N ARG A 94 2.92 9.00 -6.82
CA ARG A 94 3.58 8.81 -8.12
C ARG A 94 3.33 7.43 -8.72
N ALA A 95 3.00 6.44 -7.90
CA ALA A 95 2.63 5.11 -8.37
C ALA A 95 1.35 5.13 -9.22
N ALA A 96 0.43 6.06 -8.97
CA ALA A 96 -0.78 6.21 -9.75
C ALA A 96 -0.53 6.63 -11.22
N ALA A 97 0.65 7.19 -11.52
CA ALA A 97 1.05 7.56 -12.87
C ALA A 97 1.65 6.38 -13.66
N ALA A 98 1.96 5.26 -13.01
CA ALA A 98 2.54 4.10 -13.69
C ALA A 98 1.44 3.32 -14.45
N PRO A 99 1.65 2.96 -15.73
CA PRO A 99 0.58 2.51 -16.62
C PRO A 99 -0.09 1.17 -16.20
N ASN A 100 0.58 0.34 -15.45
CA ASN A 100 0.08 -0.98 -15.04
C ASN A 100 -0.16 -1.08 -13.53
N VAL A 101 -0.17 0.03 -12.82
CA VAL A 101 -0.53 0.09 -11.42
C VAL A 101 -2.04 0.34 -11.29
N LEU A 102 -2.69 -0.42 -10.44
CA LEU A 102 -4.08 -0.25 -10.05
C LEU A 102 -4.09 0.44 -8.67
N PRO A 103 -4.11 1.78 -8.62
CA PRO A 103 -4.04 2.49 -7.35
C PRO A 103 -5.39 2.46 -6.64
N SER A 104 -5.37 2.25 -5.33
CA SER A 104 -6.54 2.44 -4.48
C SER A 104 -6.20 3.29 -3.26
N SER A 105 -7.17 4.07 -2.85
CA SER A 105 -7.11 4.79 -1.60
C SER A 105 -7.59 3.95 -0.43
N THR A 106 -7.45 4.52 0.74
CA THR A 106 -8.01 3.99 1.98
C THR A 106 -8.48 5.14 2.86
N ASN A 107 -9.34 5.97 2.30
CA ASN A 107 -9.95 7.10 3.00
C ASN A 107 -11.30 6.67 3.59
N PRO A 108 -11.38 6.38 4.92
CA PRO A 108 -12.61 5.90 5.54
C PRO A 108 -13.69 6.99 5.64
N THR A 109 -13.33 8.25 5.49
CA THR A 109 -14.26 9.39 5.59
C THR A 109 -14.40 10.11 4.25
N MET A 110 -15.54 9.92 3.62
CA MET A 110 -15.90 10.56 2.35
C MET A 110 -17.36 11.05 2.42
N PRO A 111 -17.71 12.19 1.82
CA PRO A 111 -16.86 13.18 1.14
C PRO A 111 -15.98 13.98 2.10
N TYR A 112 -14.97 14.68 1.56
CA TYR A 112 -14.13 15.60 2.35
C TYR A 112 -14.97 16.73 2.95
N THR A 113 -14.94 16.85 4.27
CA THR A 113 -15.68 17.85 5.05
C THR A 113 -14.77 18.57 6.02
N VAL A 114 -15.31 19.58 6.72
CA VAL A 114 -14.57 20.36 7.74
C VAL A 114 -14.00 19.46 8.84
N ASN A 115 -14.70 18.37 9.16
CA ASN A 115 -14.36 17.47 10.27
C ASN A 115 -13.56 16.24 9.79
N THR A 116 -13.28 16.10 8.50
CA THR A 116 -12.71 14.87 7.95
C THR A 116 -11.39 14.48 8.60
N LEU A 117 -10.54 15.45 8.94
CA LEU A 117 -9.25 15.17 9.59
C LEU A 117 -9.44 14.54 10.97
N ASP A 118 -10.31 15.11 11.79
CA ASP A 118 -10.57 14.60 13.15
C ASP A 118 -11.24 13.23 13.10
N GLU A 119 -12.22 13.06 12.21
CA GLU A 119 -12.90 11.79 11.99
C GLU A 119 -11.94 10.70 11.50
N HIS A 120 -11.04 11.05 10.61
CA HIS A 120 -10.02 10.15 10.08
C HIS A 120 -9.02 9.74 11.16
N LEU A 121 -8.59 10.70 11.99
CA LEU A 121 -7.71 10.43 13.12
C LEU A 121 -8.36 9.46 14.10
N ASP A 122 -9.61 9.71 14.51
CA ASP A 122 -10.36 8.85 15.39
C ASP A 122 -10.53 7.43 14.79
N MET A 123 -10.84 7.34 13.51
CA MET A 123 -10.99 6.07 12.82
C MET A 123 -9.68 5.29 12.81
N LEU A 124 -8.56 5.95 12.49
CA LEU A 124 -7.25 5.32 12.47
C LEU A 124 -6.83 4.83 13.86
N MET A 125 -7.10 5.61 14.90
CA MET A 125 -6.88 5.21 16.29
C MET A 125 -7.63 3.91 16.63
N VAL A 126 -8.89 3.82 16.22
CA VAL A 126 -9.72 2.62 16.47
C VAL A 126 -9.22 1.42 15.67
N CYS A 127 -8.98 1.59 14.38
CA CYS A 127 -8.55 0.50 13.49
C CYS A 127 -7.20 -0.11 13.89
N HIS A 128 -6.30 0.70 14.44
CA HIS A 128 -4.98 0.26 14.87
C HIS A 128 -4.90 -0.07 16.37
N HIS A 129 -6.05 -0.08 17.10
CA HIS A 129 -6.10 -0.35 18.53
C HIS A 129 -5.20 0.57 19.38
N LEU A 130 -5.07 1.83 18.96
CA LEU A 130 -4.25 2.83 19.62
C LEU A 130 -4.98 3.46 20.81
N ASP A 131 -4.22 3.94 21.79
CA ASP A 131 -4.75 4.60 22.97
C ASP A 131 -4.51 6.12 22.88
N LYS A 132 -5.60 6.90 22.86
CA LYS A 132 -5.54 8.37 22.84
C LYS A 132 -4.88 9.00 24.07
N HIS A 133 -4.67 8.25 25.15
CA HIS A 133 -3.96 8.71 26.34
C HIS A 133 -2.45 8.50 26.24
N ILE A 134 -1.97 7.80 25.21
CA ILE A 134 -0.56 7.57 24.94
C ILE A 134 -0.10 8.54 23.85
N PRO A 135 0.78 9.54 24.18
CA PRO A 135 1.20 10.53 23.21
C PRO A 135 1.87 9.96 21.94
N GLU A 136 2.58 8.86 22.08
CA GLU A 136 3.24 8.17 20.96
C GLU A 136 2.23 7.58 19.98
N ASP A 137 1.14 7.02 20.49
CA ASP A 137 0.06 6.47 19.68
C ASP A 137 -0.65 7.58 18.90
N VAL A 138 -0.92 8.70 19.56
CA VAL A 138 -1.52 9.87 18.91
C VAL A 138 -0.58 10.43 17.83
N ALA A 139 0.72 10.55 18.13
CA ALA A 139 1.71 11.04 17.19
C ALA A 139 1.84 10.10 15.97
N PHE A 140 1.77 8.80 16.18
CA PHE A 140 1.75 7.80 15.10
C PHE A 140 0.52 8.00 14.20
N ALA A 141 -0.67 8.11 14.77
CA ALA A 141 -1.90 8.31 14.03
C ALA A 141 -1.86 9.64 13.24
N ASP A 142 -1.50 10.74 13.90
CA ASP A 142 -1.42 12.06 13.31
C ASP A 142 -0.41 12.14 12.15
N SER A 143 0.69 11.41 12.23
CA SER A 143 1.69 11.35 11.15
C SER A 143 1.14 10.79 9.84
N ARG A 144 0.04 10.04 9.88
CA ARG A 144 -0.59 9.39 8.73
C ARG A 144 -1.76 10.17 8.16
N ILE A 145 -2.31 11.11 8.92
CA ILE A 145 -3.47 11.90 8.51
C ILE A 145 -3.02 13.27 8.03
N ARG A 146 -3.23 13.54 6.75
CA ARG A 146 -2.84 14.79 6.09
C ARG A 146 -3.93 15.27 5.16
N PRO A 147 -4.24 16.58 5.14
CA PRO A 147 -5.24 17.12 4.21
C PRO A 147 -4.93 16.78 2.75
N GLU A 148 -3.66 16.86 2.38
CA GLU A 148 -3.19 16.61 1.02
C GLU A 148 -3.46 15.17 0.56
N THR A 149 -3.28 14.21 1.45
CA THR A 149 -3.51 12.80 1.11
C THR A 149 -5.00 12.45 1.08
N ILE A 150 -5.79 13.04 1.95
CA ILE A 150 -7.26 12.82 1.98
C ILE A 150 -7.92 13.40 0.73
N ALA A 151 -7.49 14.59 0.29
CA ALA A 151 -8.03 15.26 -0.90
C ALA A 151 -7.47 14.71 -2.22
N ALA A 152 -6.44 13.87 -2.17
CA ALA A 152 -5.72 13.43 -3.37
C ALA A 152 -6.61 12.68 -4.36
N GLU A 153 -7.58 11.89 -3.91
CA GLU A 153 -8.49 11.16 -4.79
C GLU A 153 -9.38 12.07 -5.60
N ASP A 154 -9.96 13.08 -4.97
CA ASP A 154 -10.82 14.04 -5.66
C ASP A 154 -10.03 14.72 -6.79
N VAL A 155 -8.79 15.12 -6.49
CA VAL A 155 -7.89 15.72 -7.50
C VAL A 155 -7.54 14.74 -8.61
N LEU A 156 -7.21 13.48 -8.29
CA LEU A 156 -6.90 12.46 -9.29
C LEU A 156 -8.08 12.21 -10.22
N HIS A 157 -9.30 12.07 -9.68
CA HIS A 157 -10.50 11.83 -10.46
C HIS A 157 -10.86 13.04 -11.35
N ASP A 158 -10.74 14.25 -10.83
CA ASP A 158 -10.95 15.48 -11.61
C ASP A 158 -9.95 15.61 -12.76
N MET A 159 -8.74 15.12 -12.58
CA MET A 159 -7.73 15.05 -13.64
C MET A 159 -7.92 13.86 -14.60
N GLY A 160 -8.89 13.00 -14.37
CA GLY A 160 -9.11 11.79 -15.15
C GLY A 160 -8.07 10.69 -14.94
N ILE A 161 -7.36 10.73 -13.82
CA ILE A 161 -6.40 9.69 -13.43
C ILE A 161 -7.17 8.57 -12.76
N PHE A 162 -6.92 7.34 -13.19
CA PHE A 162 -7.56 6.16 -12.61
C PHE A 162 -7.13 5.97 -11.16
N SER A 163 -8.11 5.84 -10.28
CA SER A 163 -7.92 5.47 -8.87
C SER A 163 -9.17 4.79 -8.35
N MET A 164 -9.01 3.78 -7.53
CA MET A 164 -10.12 3.10 -6.86
C MET A 164 -10.33 3.69 -5.48
N MET A 165 -11.58 4.03 -5.16
CA MET A 165 -11.95 4.49 -3.84
C MET A 165 -12.23 3.30 -2.92
N SER A 166 -11.61 3.30 -1.74
CA SER A 166 -11.90 2.34 -0.70
C SER A 166 -11.75 2.96 0.68
N SER A 167 -12.37 2.38 1.69
CA SER A 167 -12.34 2.95 3.04
C SER A 167 -11.33 2.27 3.96
N ASP A 168 -10.95 1.04 3.68
CA ASP A 168 -10.16 0.18 4.59
C ASP A 168 -10.72 0.16 6.02
N SER A 169 -12.02 0.47 6.19
CA SER A 169 -12.70 0.46 7.47
C SER A 169 -13.01 -0.97 7.91
N GLN A 170 -12.81 -1.23 9.17
CA GLN A 170 -13.11 -2.52 9.82
C GLN A 170 -14.48 -2.48 10.48
#